data_3609a8a2c107937044e9cf5cf95dbe56
#
_entry.id   3609a8a2c107937044e9cf5cf95dbe56
#
_cell.length_a   1.000
_cell.length_b   1.000
_cell.length_c   1.000
_cell.angle_alpha   90.00
_cell.angle_beta   90.00
_cell.angle_gamma   90.00
#
_symmetry.space_group_name_H-M   'P 1'
#
loop_
_entity.id
_entity.type
_entity.pdbx_description
1 polymer ?
#
loop_
_entity_poly.entity_id
_entity_poly.type
_entity_poly.pdbx_seq_one_letter_code
_entity_poly.pdbx_strand_id
1 'polypeptide(L)'
;MKIHTITTPATPGKVGLTPTASPSEMPRRTRKWPRYAVAILLVILALLTACLVQVHAGSATIITRFGSPVRVLLKPGLGWRLPAPFETPLEVDLRSRSTSSGLQDVGTRDGLRVIVQAWAIWKVSPDKPHVLRFIRAVQNQPDEAARQIRTFIGSALETTTSNYALADIVNTDGKQVKIPQLEQQIKDQLKTQLLNSYGIELIQVGIERLTLPAVTLNATVDRMRAERETIATERTAEGNRQAAEIRSRADRDARITVADASVKAATITAQAQKDSAAIYAKAYAHDPQLYNLLRSLDTLNDVVNKSTRIVLSTDSAPFTSLVQKPNDVAKAAP
;
A
#
# COMPACT_ATOMS: atom_id res chain seq x y z
N MET A 1 -84.80 -36.84 25.30
CA MET A 1 -85.95 -36.55 26.19
C MET A 1 -87.00 -35.79 25.39
N LYS A 2 -88.16 -36.42 25.30
CA LYS A 2 -89.50 -35.90 24.90
C LYS A 2 -89.66 -35.23 23.56
N ILE A 3 -90.18 -35.90 22.48
CA ILE A 3 -91.61 -36.38 22.30
C ILE A 3 -92.59 -35.20 22.23
N HIS A 4 -93.27 -35.09 21.14
CA HIS A 4 -94.75 -35.09 20.88
C HIS A 4 -95.01 -34.51 19.47
N THR A 5 -95.32 -35.20 18.46
CA THR A 5 -96.58 -35.97 18.15
C THR A 5 -97.83 -35.13 18.14
N ILE A 6 -98.68 -35.46 17.10
CA ILE A 6 -100.11 -35.38 16.93
C ILE A 6 -100.61 -34.14 16.14
N THR A 7 -101.49 -34.17 15.16
CA THR A 7 -102.35 -35.15 14.57
C THR A 7 -103.19 -34.43 13.50
N THR A 8 -103.54 -35.17 12.47
CA THR A 8 -104.54 -34.89 11.43
C THR A 8 -105.94 -34.68 12.03
N PRO A 9 -106.93 -34.07 11.33
CA PRO A 9 -107.79 -34.88 10.44
C PRO A 9 -108.43 -34.19 9.20
N ALA A 10 -108.56 -34.97 8.21
CA ALA A 10 -109.71 -35.36 7.35
C ALA A 10 -110.72 -34.32 6.80
N THR A 11 -110.72 -34.27 5.50
CA THR A 11 -111.80 -34.33 4.45
C THR A 11 -113.22 -33.88 4.83
N PRO A 12 -114.10 -33.42 3.91
CA PRO A 12 -114.33 -33.95 2.54
C PRO A 12 -114.88 -32.97 1.45
N GLY A 13 -114.76 -33.38 0.27
CA GLY A 13 -115.85 -33.40 -0.70
C GLY A 13 -115.99 -32.43 -1.83
N LYS A 14 -115.88 -32.99 -2.97
CA LYS A 14 -116.72 -32.98 -4.16
C LYS A 14 -116.56 -31.91 -5.25
N VAL A 15 -116.51 -32.50 -6.42
CA VAL A 15 -117.18 -32.26 -7.72
C VAL A 15 -116.42 -31.31 -8.68
N GLY A 16 -115.84 -31.89 -9.63
CA GLY A 16 -116.02 -32.03 -11.05
C GLY A 16 -116.14 -30.75 -11.87
N LEU A 17 -115.29 -30.61 -12.86
CA LEU A 17 -115.67 -30.24 -14.21
C LEU A 17 -114.44 -30.23 -15.12
N THR A 18 -114.41 -31.07 -16.10
CA THR A 18 -113.89 -31.14 -17.45
C THR A 18 -112.60 -30.34 -17.84
N PRO A 19 -111.74 -30.94 -18.62
CA PRO A 19 -110.47 -30.42 -18.98
C PRO A 19 -110.53 -29.47 -20.17
N THR A 20 -110.05 -28.28 -20.04
CA THR A 20 -109.66 -27.45 -21.17
C THR A 20 -108.22 -27.76 -21.49
N ALA A 21 -107.97 -28.33 -22.68
CA ALA A 21 -106.70 -28.56 -23.26
C ALA A 21 -105.94 -27.22 -23.44
N SER A 22 -104.91 -27.04 -22.70
CA SER A 22 -103.92 -25.99 -22.98
C SER A 22 -102.99 -26.43 -24.13
N PRO A 23 -102.63 -25.51 -25.06
CA PRO A 23 -101.80 -25.85 -26.17
C PRO A 23 -100.38 -26.20 -25.69
N SER A 24 -99.91 -27.33 -26.17
CA SER A 24 -98.52 -27.80 -25.96
C SER A 24 -97.53 -26.72 -26.36
N GLU A 25 -96.87 -26.10 -25.36
CA GLU A 25 -95.69 -25.35 -25.61
C GLU A 25 -94.61 -26.30 -26.13
N MET A 26 -94.40 -26.28 -27.43
CA MET A 26 -93.19 -26.87 -28.03
C MET A 26 -91.92 -26.27 -27.35
N PRO A 27 -90.99 -27.10 -26.83
CA PRO A 27 -89.76 -26.61 -26.31
C PRO A 27 -89.01 -25.87 -27.43
N ARG A 28 -88.88 -24.57 -27.33
CA ARG A 28 -88.00 -23.81 -28.17
C ARG A 28 -86.64 -24.40 -28.02
N ARG A 29 -86.17 -25.20 -28.97
CA ARG A 29 -84.77 -25.70 -29.13
C ARG A 29 -83.90 -24.51 -29.30
N THR A 30 -83.48 -23.91 -28.14
CA THR A 30 -82.50 -22.81 -28.13
C THR A 30 -81.24 -23.35 -28.75
N ARG A 31 -81.00 -22.85 -29.94
CA ARG A 31 -79.83 -23.18 -30.75
C ARG A 31 -78.57 -22.90 -29.90
N LYS A 32 -78.04 -23.91 -29.16
CA LYS A 32 -76.91 -23.80 -28.22
C LYS A 32 -75.57 -23.52 -28.90
N TRP A 33 -75.63 -23.48 -30.25
CA TRP A 33 -74.41 -23.25 -31.10
C TRP A 33 -73.69 -21.95 -30.81
N PRO A 34 -74.32 -20.77 -30.59
CA PRO A 34 -73.57 -19.54 -30.27
C PRO A 34 -72.82 -19.63 -28.92
N ARG A 35 -73.37 -20.39 -27.93
CA ARG A 35 -72.71 -20.62 -26.65
C ARG A 35 -71.41 -21.43 -26.81
N TYR A 36 -71.44 -22.49 -27.65
CA TYR A 36 -70.22 -23.28 -27.95
C TYR A 36 -69.22 -22.47 -28.78
N ALA A 37 -69.69 -21.63 -29.72
CA ALA A 37 -68.79 -20.74 -30.48
C ALA A 37 -68.07 -19.72 -29.58
N VAL A 38 -68.81 -19.12 -28.60
CA VAL A 38 -68.18 -18.21 -27.60
C VAL A 38 -67.26 -18.98 -26.68
N ALA A 39 -67.59 -20.18 -26.23
CA ALA A 39 -66.72 -21.00 -25.41
C ALA A 39 -65.39 -21.38 -26.16
N ILE A 40 -65.55 -21.78 -27.43
CA ILE A 40 -64.39 -22.10 -28.28
C ILE A 40 -63.50 -20.85 -28.50
N LEU A 41 -64.11 -19.69 -28.76
CA LEU A 41 -63.39 -18.43 -28.91
C LEU A 41 -62.59 -18.05 -27.66
N LEU A 42 -63.23 -18.21 -26.46
CA LEU A 42 -62.57 -17.97 -25.17
C LEU A 42 -61.42 -18.96 -24.93
N VAL A 43 -61.59 -20.23 -25.28
CA VAL A 43 -60.51 -21.23 -25.18
C VAL A 43 -59.36 -20.90 -26.12
N ILE A 44 -59.62 -20.48 -27.38
CA ILE A 44 -58.62 -20.06 -28.32
C ILE A 44 -57.86 -18.81 -27.80
N LEU A 45 -58.59 -17.82 -27.28
CA LEU A 45 -58.03 -16.60 -26.71
C LEU A 45 -57.16 -16.94 -25.48
N ALA A 46 -57.61 -17.79 -24.60
CA ALA A 46 -56.86 -18.27 -23.44
C ALA A 46 -55.61 -19.06 -23.87
N LEU A 47 -55.70 -19.87 -24.90
CA LEU A 47 -54.55 -20.59 -25.47
C LEU A 47 -53.52 -19.63 -26.10
N LEU A 48 -54.00 -18.61 -26.81
CA LEU A 48 -53.17 -17.59 -27.44
C LEU A 48 -52.41 -16.76 -26.38
N THR A 49 -53.07 -16.34 -25.29
CA THR A 49 -52.42 -15.66 -24.18
C THR A 49 -51.43 -16.55 -23.44
N ALA A 50 -51.73 -17.85 -23.28
CA ALA A 50 -50.85 -18.83 -22.68
C ALA A 50 -49.57 -19.09 -23.50
N CYS A 51 -49.59 -18.82 -24.82
CA CYS A 51 -48.46 -18.96 -25.71
C CYS A 51 -47.51 -17.74 -25.72
N LEU A 52 -47.90 -16.63 -25.11
CA LEU A 52 -47.10 -15.43 -25.06
C LEU A 52 -46.18 -15.42 -23.82
N VAL A 53 -44.95 -15.00 -23.99
CA VAL A 53 -44.01 -14.72 -22.90
C VAL A 53 -43.45 -13.31 -23.06
N GLN A 54 -43.46 -12.56 -21.99
CA GLN A 54 -42.86 -11.23 -21.95
C GLN A 54 -41.44 -11.33 -21.45
N VAL A 55 -40.50 -10.78 -22.22
CA VAL A 55 -39.07 -10.64 -21.85
C VAL A 55 -38.85 -9.23 -21.33
N HIS A 56 -38.46 -9.10 -20.08
CA HIS A 56 -38.19 -7.80 -19.44
C HIS A 56 -36.81 -7.24 -19.89
N ALA A 57 -36.71 -5.91 -19.88
CA ALA A 57 -35.42 -5.28 -20.11
C ALA A 57 -34.45 -5.61 -18.97
N GLY A 58 -33.23 -6.07 -19.30
CA GLY A 58 -32.23 -6.48 -18.34
C GLY A 58 -32.35 -7.93 -17.88
N SER A 59 -33.26 -8.72 -18.47
CA SER A 59 -33.34 -10.17 -18.26
C SER A 59 -33.27 -10.93 -19.59
N ALA A 60 -32.85 -12.18 -19.51
CA ALA A 60 -32.95 -13.14 -20.62
C ALA A 60 -33.96 -14.21 -20.25
N THR A 61 -34.85 -14.53 -21.19
CA THR A 61 -35.79 -15.63 -20.99
C THR A 61 -35.33 -16.84 -21.79
N ILE A 62 -35.16 -17.95 -21.08
CA ILE A 62 -34.79 -19.22 -21.70
C ILE A 62 -36.04 -20.07 -21.70
N ILE A 63 -36.39 -20.59 -22.88
CA ILE A 63 -37.48 -21.51 -23.05
C ILE A 63 -36.91 -22.91 -22.92
N THR A 64 -37.36 -23.60 -21.85
CA THR A 64 -37.00 -24.99 -21.58
C THR A 64 -38.13 -25.91 -21.95
N ARG A 65 -37.79 -27.03 -22.58
CA ARG A 65 -38.73 -28.11 -22.91
C ARG A 65 -38.35 -29.34 -22.12
N PHE A 66 -39.22 -29.77 -21.20
CA PHE A 66 -38.94 -30.88 -20.27
C PHE A 66 -37.57 -30.74 -19.58
N GLY A 67 -37.21 -29.52 -19.16
CA GLY A 67 -35.93 -29.22 -18.48
C GLY A 67 -34.73 -28.95 -19.39
N SER A 68 -34.84 -29.22 -20.71
CA SER A 68 -33.77 -28.92 -21.67
C SER A 68 -33.95 -27.55 -22.29
N PRO A 69 -32.91 -26.67 -22.29
CA PRO A 69 -32.96 -25.36 -22.90
C PRO A 69 -33.02 -25.48 -24.43
N VAL A 70 -34.11 -24.95 -25.05
CA VAL A 70 -34.31 -25.00 -26.50
C VAL A 70 -34.03 -23.67 -27.18
N ARG A 71 -34.45 -22.58 -26.57
CA ARG A 71 -34.32 -21.23 -27.14
C ARG A 71 -33.96 -20.22 -26.03
N VAL A 72 -33.14 -19.22 -26.39
CA VAL A 72 -32.77 -18.10 -25.53
C VAL A 72 -33.24 -16.81 -26.18
N LEU A 73 -34.10 -16.09 -25.50
CA LEU A 73 -34.63 -14.79 -25.88
C LEU A 73 -33.88 -13.71 -25.10
N LEU A 74 -33.00 -12.95 -25.79
CA LEU A 74 -32.17 -11.89 -25.19
C LEU A 74 -32.77 -10.50 -25.41
N LYS A 75 -33.59 -10.35 -26.45
CA LYS A 75 -34.23 -9.07 -26.78
C LYS A 75 -35.49 -8.87 -25.94
N PRO A 76 -35.64 -7.71 -25.28
CA PRO A 76 -36.88 -7.38 -24.58
C PRO A 76 -38.04 -7.30 -25.58
N GLY A 77 -39.20 -7.74 -25.14
CA GLY A 77 -40.39 -7.76 -25.95
C GLY A 77 -41.28 -9.01 -25.76
N LEU A 78 -42.19 -9.25 -26.67
CA LEU A 78 -43.05 -10.42 -26.66
C LEU A 78 -42.37 -11.57 -27.41
N GLY A 79 -42.22 -12.70 -26.73
CA GLY A 79 -41.79 -13.97 -27.32
C GLY A 79 -42.93 -14.96 -27.43
N TRP A 80 -42.74 -15.99 -28.26
CA TRP A 80 -43.68 -17.07 -28.45
C TRP A 80 -43.17 -18.37 -27.82
N ARG A 81 -44.01 -19.07 -27.07
CA ARG A 81 -43.74 -20.37 -26.47
C ARG A 81 -44.92 -21.33 -26.63
N LEU A 82 -44.67 -22.58 -26.52
CA LEU A 82 -45.77 -23.57 -26.38
C LEU A 82 -46.39 -23.48 -24.99
N PRO A 83 -47.70 -23.72 -24.87
CA PRO A 83 -48.38 -23.67 -23.56
C PRO A 83 -47.82 -24.73 -22.62
N ALA A 84 -47.86 -24.44 -21.33
CA ALA A 84 -47.52 -25.42 -20.31
C ALA A 84 -48.42 -26.67 -20.44
N PRO A 85 -47.89 -27.90 -20.27
CA PRO A 85 -46.59 -28.24 -19.64
C PRO A 85 -45.40 -28.39 -20.60
N PHE A 86 -45.59 -28.18 -21.90
CA PHE A 86 -44.54 -28.48 -22.91
C PHE A 86 -43.34 -27.57 -22.84
N GLU A 87 -43.54 -26.26 -22.69
CA GLU A 87 -42.46 -25.29 -22.57
C GLU A 87 -42.65 -24.40 -21.33
N THR A 88 -41.58 -24.25 -20.55
CA THR A 88 -41.54 -23.40 -19.36
C THR A 88 -40.48 -22.30 -19.57
N PRO A 89 -40.82 -21.04 -19.31
CA PRO A 89 -39.87 -19.95 -19.37
C PRO A 89 -39.06 -19.93 -18.06
N LEU A 90 -37.72 -19.76 -18.20
CA LEU A 90 -36.81 -19.52 -17.10
C LEU A 90 -36.16 -18.14 -17.31
N GLU A 91 -36.40 -17.25 -16.38
CA GLU A 91 -35.85 -15.89 -16.44
C GLU A 91 -34.48 -15.83 -15.77
N VAL A 92 -33.49 -15.24 -16.45
CA VAL A 92 -32.15 -15.02 -15.96
C VAL A 92 -31.91 -13.52 -15.91
N ASP A 93 -31.54 -13.00 -14.75
CA ASP A 93 -31.20 -11.59 -14.56
C ASP A 93 -29.79 -11.30 -15.13
N LEU A 94 -29.72 -10.36 -16.07
CA LEU A 94 -28.48 -9.91 -16.71
C LEU A 94 -27.91 -8.63 -16.09
N ARG A 95 -28.56 -8.08 -15.06
CA ARG A 95 -28.14 -6.85 -14.41
C ARG A 95 -26.82 -7.07 -13.65
N SER A 96 -26.07 -5.99 -13.51
CA SER A 96 -24.85 -6.02 -12.73
C SER A 96 -25.16 -6.20 -11.24
N ARG A 97 -24.38 -7.08 -10.62
CA ARG A 97 -24.45 -7.40 -9.18
C ARG A 97 -23.08 -7.18 -8.57
N SER A 98 -23.03 -6.88 -7.28
CA SER A 98 -21.78 -6.85 -6.53
C SER A 98 -21.72 -8.01 -5.54
N THR A 99 -20.51 -8.50 -5.31
CA THR A 99 -20.23 -9.55 -4.34
C THR A 99 -18.95 -9.20 -3.61
N SER A 100 -18.98 -9.27 -2.28
CA SER A 100 -17.79 -9.09 -1.44
C SER A 100 -17.15 -10.46 -1.17
N SER A 101 -15.81 -10.48 -1.17
CA SER A 101 -15.02 -11.68 -0.81
C SER A 101 -15.16 -12.06 0.66
N GLY A 102 -15.61 -11.11 1.50
CA GLY A 102 -15.42 -11.18 2.94
C GLY A 102 -13.97 -10.92 3.33
N LEU A 103 -13.69 -10.99 4.62
CA LEU A 103 -12.34 -10.81 5.14
C LEU A 103 -11.49 -12.06 4.82
N GLN A 104 -10.41 -11.86 4.07
CA GLN A 104 -9.44 -12.90 3.69
C GLN A 104 -8.09 -12.58 4.33
N ASP A 105 -7.53 -13.53 5.04
CA ASP A 105 -6.19 -13.43 5.61
C ASP A 105 -5.19 -13.96 4.58
N VAL A 106 -4.42 -13.06 3.98
CA VAL A 106 -3.49 -13.36 2.88
C VAL A 106 -2.06 -13.02 3.26
N GLY A 107 -1.11 -13.79 2.73
CA GLY A 107 0.32 -13.55 2.90
C GLY A 107 0.87 -12.60 1.85
N THR A 108 1.82 -11.76 2.26
CA THR A 108 2.62 -10.93 1.35
C THR A 108 3.95 -11.62 1.03
N ARG A 109 4.66 -11.14 0.00
CA ARG A 109 6.00 -11.63 -0.37
C ARG A 109 7.00 -11.55 0.78
N ASP A 110 6.82 -10.58 1.68
CA ASP A 110 7.68 -10.37 2.85
C ASP A 110 7.39 -11.33 4.02
N GLY A 111 6.46 -12.27 3.83
CA GLY A 111 6.03 -13.20 4.88
C GLY A 111 5.10 -12.57 5.93
N LEU A 112 4.66 -11.32 5.72
CA LEU A 112 3.71 -10.65 6.58
C LEU A 112 2.27 -10.99 6.18
N ARG A 113 1.37 -11.05 7.16
CA ARG A 113 -0.05 -11.32 6.91
C ARG A 113 -0.85 -10.04 6.92
N VAL A 114 -1.80 -9.96 5.98
CA VAL A 114 -2.75 -8.85 5.87
C VAL A 114 -4.16 -9.39 5.71
N ILE A 115 -5.12 -8.71 6.31
CA ILE A 115 -6.53 -9.02 6.13
C ILE A 115 -7.06 -8.09 5.04
N VAL A 116 -7.47 -8.68 3.92
CA VAL A 116 -7.97 -7.96 2.75
C VAL A 116 -9.43 -8.33 2.52
N GLN A 117 -10.25 -7.35 2.23
CA GLN A 117 -11.61 -7.54 1.74
C GLN A 117 -11.68 -6.90 0.36
N ALA A 118 -12.09 -7.69 -0.63
CA ALA A 118 -12.30 -7.23 -2.00
C ALA A 118 -13.77 -7.36 -2.39
N TRP A 119 -14.18 -6.56 -3.34
CA TRP A 119 -15.48 -6.64 -3.98
C TRP A 119 -15.32 -6.85 -5.48
N ALA A 120 -16.31 -7.45 -6.09
CA ALA A 120 -16.39 -7.60 -7.53
C ALA A 120 -17.76 -7.21 -8.04
N ILE A 121 -17.79 -6.48 -9.15
CA ILE A 121 -19.00 -6.24 -9.94
C ILE A 121 -18.99 -7.20 -11.12
N TRP A 122 -20.08 -7.94 -11.25
CA TRP A 122 -20.24 -8.96 -12.27
C TRP A 122 -21.65 -8.96 -12.82
N LYS A 123 -21.82 -9.50 -14.00
CA LYS A 123 -23.10 -9.76 -14.65
C LYS A 123 -23.03 -11.05 -15.46
N VAL A 124 -24.18 -11.61 -15.78
CA VAL A 124 -24.23 -12.70 -16.78
C VAL A 124 -24.02 -12.09 -18.16
N SER A 125 -23.08 -12.64 -18.94
CA SER A 125 -22.83 -12.15 -20.29
C SER A 125 -24.08 -12.34 -21.18
N PRO A 126 -24.52 -11.27 -21.91
CA PRO A 126 -25.77 -11.31 -22.71
C PRO A 126 -25.64 -12.10 -24.01
N ASP A 127 -24.84 -13.17 -24.02
CA ASP A 127 -24.64 -14.06 -25.14
C ASP A 127 -25.31 -15.40 -24.90
N LYS A 128 -25.91 -15.98 -25.92
CA LYS A 128 -26.60 -17.28 -25.82
C LYS A 128 -25.75 -18.39 -25.18
N PRO A 129 -24.48 -18.63 -25.61
CA PRO A 129 -23.65 -19.66 -25.01
C PRO A 129 -23.34 -19.42 -23.55
N HIS A 130 -23.13 -18.15 -23.14
CA HIS A 130 -22.78 -17.78 -21.77
C HIS A 130 -23.97 -17.92 -20.82
N VAL A 131 -25.13 -17.47 -21.23
CA VAL A 131 -26.37 -17.65 -20.46
C VAL A 131 -26.67 -19.13 -20.24
N LEU A 132 -26.46 -19.98 -21.24
CA LEU A 132 -26.64 -21.43 -21.09
C LEU A 132 -25.61 -22.07 -20.15
N ARG A 133 -24.35 -21.58 -20.17
CA ARG A 133 -23.30 -22.01 -19.21
C ARG A 133 -23.69 -21.63 -17.79
N PHE A 134 -24.15 -20.40 -17.60
CA PHE A 134 -24.59 -19.90 -16.28
C PHE A 134 -25.65 -20.83 -15.67
N ILE A 135 -26.67 -21.19 -16.45
CA ILE A 135 -27.72 -22.10 -15.94
C ILE A 135 -27.15 -23.48 -15.62
N ARG A 136 -26.28 -24.03 -16.47
CA ARG A 136 -25.68 -25.34 -16.21
C ARG A 136 -24.77 -25.35 -14.99
N ALA A 137 -24.03 -24.25 -14.77
CA ALA A 137 -23.06 -24.16 -13.71
C ALA A 137 -23.68 -23.86 -12.35
N VAL A 138 -24.67 -22.95 -12.30
CA VAL A 138 -25.24 -22.44 -11.03
C VAL A 138 -26.75 -22.59 -10.93
N GLN A 139 -27.39 -23.31 -11.87
CA GLN A 139 -28.82 -23.61 -11.87
C GLN A 139 -29.75 -22.38 -11.74
N ASN A 140 -29.30 -21.25 -12.34
CA ASN A 140 -29.99 -19.96 -12.23
C ASN A 140 -30.14 -19.44 -10.80
N GLN A 141 -29.20 -19.77 -9.92
CA GLN A 141 -29.15 -19.26 -8.55
C GLN A 141 -28.06 -18.22 -8.44
N PRO A 142 -28.41 -16.91 -8.37
CA PRO A 142 -27.40 -15.85 -8.26
C PRO A 142 -26.55 -15.93 -7.00
N ASP A 143 -27.13 -16.45 -5.91
CA ASP A 143 -26.41 -16.61 -4.63
C ASP A 143 -25.34 -17.70 -4.72
N GLU A 144 -25.59 -18.76 -5.50
CA GLU A 144 -24.57 -19.78 -5.78
C GLU A 144 -23.43 -19.18 -6.62
N ALA A 145 -23.78 -18.41 -7.66
CA ALA A 145 -22.78 -17.66 -8.42
C ALA A 145 -21.94 -16.74 -7.52
N ALA A 146 -22.59 -16.02 -6.61
CA ALA A 146 -21.91 -15.15 -5.65
C ALA A 146 -20.96 -15.93 -4.72
N ARG A 147 -21.35 -17.14 -4.26
CA ARG A 147 -20.47 -18.01 -3.46
C ARG A 147 -19.25 -18.46 -4.25
N GLN A 148 -19.43 -18.88 -5.49
CA GLN A 148 -18.32 -19.29 -6.36
C GLN A 148 -17.38 -18.12 -6.65
N ILE A 149 -17.91 -16.95 -6.98
CA ILE A 149 -17.12 -15.73 -7.22
C ILE A 149 -16.30 -15.36 -5.97
N ARG A 150 -16.90 -15.45 -4.78
CA ARG A 150 -16.21 -15.20 -3.50
C ARG A 150 -14.98 -16.10 -3.34
N THR A 151 -15.15 -17.40 -3.61
CA THR A 151 -14.04 -18.37 -3.54
C THR A 151 -12.94 -18.03 -4.54
N PHE A 152 -13.29 -17.70 -5.78
CA PHE A 152 -12.31 -17.32 -6.80
C PHE A 152 -11.58 -16.03 -6.46
N ILE A 153 -12.28 -15.01 -5.96
CA ILE A 153 -11.65 -13.77 -5.51
C ILE A 153 -10.68 -14.05 -4.36
N GLY A 154 -11.07 -14.89 -3.39
CA GLY A 154 -10.21 -15.27 -2.28
C GLY A 154 -8.91 -15.93 -2.74
N SER A 155 -9.01 -16.92 -3.62
CA SER A 155 -7.83 -17.60 -4.18
C SER A 155 -6.96 -16.68 -5.04
N ALA A 156 -7.57 -15.79 -5.81
CA ALA A 156 -6.83 -14.83 -6.63
C ALA A 156 -6.15 -13.78 -5.76
N LEU A 157 -6.80 -13.31 -4.69
CA LEU A 157 -6.19 -12.42 -3.69
C LEU A 157 -4.95 -13.05 -3.08
N GLU A 158 -5.05 -14.30 -2.60
CA GLU A 158 -3.92 -15.00 -1.99
C GLU A 158 -2.75 -15.13 -2.97
N THR A 159 -3.02 -15.61 -4.18
CA THR A 159 -2.00 -15.80 -5.22
C THR A 159 -1.36 -14.48 -5.65
N THR A 160 -2.18 -13.44 -5.83
CA THR A 160 -1.67 -12.16 -6.34
C THR A 160 -0.95 -11.39 -5.25
N THR A 161 -1.50 -11.34 -4.01
CA THR A 161 -0.90 -10.61 -2.88
C THR A 161 0.47 -11.19 -2.50
N SER A 162 0.66 -12.52 -2.65
CA SER A 162 1.96 -13.17 -2.37
C SER A 162 3.11 -12.68 -3.27
N ASN A 163 2.82 -12.01 -4.37
CA ASN A 163 3.83 -11.43 -5.26
C ASN A 163 4.23 -9.98 -4.87
N TYR A 164 3.48 -9.34 -3.96
CA TYR A 164 3.70 -7.96 -3.54
C TYR A 164 4.25 -7.90 -2.13
N ALA A 165 5.19 -6.96 -1.90
CA ALA A 165 5.63 -6.62 -0.56
C ALA A 165 4.55 -5.80 0.16
N LEU A 166 4.54 -5.82 1.49
CA LEU A 166 3.60 -4.98 2.26
C LEU A 166 3.75 -3.49 1.90
N ALA A 167 4.97 -3.03 1.69
CA ALA A 167 5.26 -1.64 1.30
C ALA A 167 4.70 -1.26 -0.09
N ASP A 168 4.49 -2.22 -0.98
CA ASP A 168 3.86 -2.01 -2.29
C ASP A 168 2.33 -1.81 -2.16
N ILE A 169 1.75 -2.33 -1.09
CA ILE A 169 0.30 -2.29 -0.84
C ILE A 169 -0.05 -1.15 0.12
N VAL A 170 0.76 -0.98 1.19
CA VAL A 170 0.55 0.06 2.22
C VAL A 170 1.78 0.94 2.29
N ASN A 171 1.68 2.16 1.76
CA ASN A 171 2.73 3.16 1.80
C ASN A 171 2.16 4.53 2.13
N THR A 172 2.96 5.36 2.80
CA THR A 172 2.63 6.77 3.05
C THR A 172 2.73 7.63 1.79
N ASP A 173 3.53 7.21 0.82
CA ASP A 173 3.60 7.84 -0.51
C ASP A 173 2.65 7.14 -1.48
N GLY A 174 1.53 7.80 -1.80
CA GLY A 174 0.51 7.25 -2.70
C GLY A 174 1.01 6.89 -4.11
N LYS A 175 2.16 7.43 -4.55
CA LYS A 175 2.76 7.09 -5.84
C LYS A 175 3.42 5.72 -5.85
N GLN A 176 3.79 5.20 -4.70
CA GLN A 176 4.42 3.89 -4.54
C GLN A 176 3.41 2.76 -4.32
N VAL A 177 2.13 3.12 -4.08
CA VAL A 177 1.05 2.15 -3.86
C VAL A 177 0.65 1.48 -5.16
N LYS A 178 0.77 0.15 -5.22
CA LYS A 178 0.48 -0.66 -6.41
C LYS A 178 -0.89 -1.35 -6.36
N ILE A 179 -1.81 -0.88 -5.52
CA ILE A 179 -3.18 -1.43 -5.41
C ILE A 179 -3.89 -1.50 -6.76
N PRO A 180 -3.87 -0.45 -7.63
CA PRO A 180 -4.54 -0.54 -8.92
C PRO A 180 -3.99 -1.64 -9.84
N GLN A 181 -2.68 -1.91 -9.76
CA GLN A 181 -2.05 -2.98 -10.52
C GLN A 181 -2.47 -4.36 -10.00
N LEU A 182 -2.56 -4.52 -8.69
CA LEU A 182 -3.04 -5.74 -8.03
C LEU A 182 -4.49 -6.02 -8.40
N GLU A 183 -5.38 -5.02 -8.35
CA GLU A 183 -6.78 -5.13 -8.76
C GLU A 183 -6.92 -5.55 -10.23
N GLN A 184 -6.11 -4.97 -11.10
CA GLN A 184 -6.12 -5.31 -12.53
C GLN A 184 -5.63 -6.74 -12.77
N GLN A 185 -4.58 -7.20 -12.08
CA GLN A 185 -4.11 -8.58 -12.18
C GLN A 185 -5.17 -9.59 -11.73
N ILE A 186 -5.84 -9.33 -10.60
CA ILE A 186 -6.93 -10.19 -10.11
C ILE A 186 -8.06 -10.23 -11.14
N LYS A 187 -8.45 -9.08 -11.70
CA LYS A 187 -9.48 -8.99 -12.74
C LYS A 187 -9.11 -9.80 -13.96
N ASP A 188 -7.89 -9.67 -14.49
CA ASP A 188 -7.43 -10.35 -15.70
C ASP A 188 -7.35 -11.87 -15.50
N GLN A 189 -6.89 -12.30 -14.33
CA GLN A 189 -6.84 -13.71 -13.95
C GLN A 189 -8.24 -14.33 -13.91
N LEU A 190 -9.20 -13.65 -13.29
CA LEU A 190 -10.53 -14.18 -13.07
C LEU A 190 -11.46 -14.04 -14.28
N LYS A 191 -11.26 -12.99 -15.11
CA LYS A 191 -12.13 -12.66 -16.24
C LYS A 191 -12.31 -13.84 -17.20
N THR A 192 -11.23 -14.45 -17.64
CA THR A 192 -11.28 -15.56 -18.58
C THR A 192 -11.89 -16.82 -17.97
N GLN A 193 -11.56 -17.10 -16.72
CA GLN A 193 -12.04 -18.28 -16.00
C GLN A 193 -13.54 -18.19 -15.74
N LEU A 194 -14.05 -17.05 -15.21
CA LEU A 194 -15.45 -16.86 -14.93
C LEU A 194 -16.32 -16.85 -16.19
N LEU A 195 -15.81 -16.24 -17.26
CA LEU A 195 -16.52 -16.19 -18.54
C LEU A 195 -16.63 -17.60 -19.17
N ASN A 196 -15.55 -18.36 -19.19
CA ASN A 196 -15.50 -19.66 -19.83
C ASN A 196 -16.19 -20.76 -19.03
N SER A 197 -16.10 -20.74 -17.70
CA SER A 197 -16.68 -21.80 -16.86
C SER A 197 -18.13 -21.52 -16.45
N TYR A 198 -18.45 -20.24 -16.16
CA TYR A 198 -19.74 -19.86 -15.59
C TYR A 198 -20.56 -18.92 -16.49
N GLY A 199 -20.00 -18.41 -17.59
CA GLY A 199 -20.69 -17.43 -18.44
C GLY A 199 -20.85 -16.07 -17.77
N ILE A 200 -20.04 -15.78 -16.74
CA ILE A 200 -20.09 -14.55 -15.96
C ILE A 200 -19.02 -13.59 -16.49
N GLU A 201 -19.45 -12.38 -16.82
CA GLU A 201 -18.57 -11.27 -17.19
C GLU A 201 -18.21 -10.46 -15.95
N LEU A 202 -16.92 -10.42 -15.62
CA LEU A 202 -16.38 -9.64 -14.52
C LEU A 202 -16.12 -8.21 -15.02
N ILE A 203 -16.85 -7.24 -14.47
CA ILE A 203 -16.76 -5.83 -14.89
C ILE A 203 -15.59 -5.16 -14.19
N GLN A 204 -15.56 -5.25 -12.85
CA GLN A 204 -14.56 -4.60 -12.02
C GLN A 204 -14.31 -5.41 -10.74
N VAL A 205 -13.07 -5.36 -10.30
CA VAL A 205 -12.66 -5.84 -8.97
C VAL A 205 -12.00 -4.66 -8.26
N GLY A 206 -12.21 -4.55 -6.97
CA GLY A 206 -11.57 -3.53 -6.16
C GLY A 206 -11.35 -4.00 -4.73
N ILE A 207 -10.38 -3.41 -4.06
CA ILE A 207 -10.13 -3.63 -2.64
C ILE A 207 -11.02 -2.70 -1.83
N GLU A 208 -11.83 -3.27 -0.95
CA GLU A 208 -12.75 -2.53 -0.08
C GLU A 208 -12.08 -2.11 1.22
N ARG A 209 -11.31 -3.03 1.80
CA ARG A 209 -10.66 -2.82 3.08
C ARG A 209 -9.36 -3.60 3.13
N LEU A 210 -8.37 -2.97 3.76
CA LEU A 210 -7.10 -3.60 4.10
C LEU A 210 -6.81 -3.31 5.57
N THR A 211 -6.54 -4.35 6.33
CA THR A 211 -6.29 -4.26 7.77
C THR A 211 -5.10 -5.15 8.12
N LEU A 212 -4.19 -4.64 8.93
CA LEU A 212 -3.08 -5.45 9.43
C LEU A 212 -3.50 -6.12 10.75
N PRO A 213 -3.30 -7.44 10.90
CA PRO A 213 -3.43 -8.10 12.18
C PRO A 213 -2.50 -7.46 13.23
N ALA A 214 -2.91 -7.45 14.50
CA ALA A 214 -2.14 -6.82 15.56
C ALA A 214 -0.69 -7.36 15.66
N VAL A 215 -0.51 -8.65 15.43
CA VAL A 215 0.82 -9.30 15.41
C VAL A 215 1.68 -8.74 14.26
N THR A 216 1.13 -8.61 13.06
CA THR A 216 1.83 -8.04 11.91
C THR A 216 2.12 -6.56 12.10
N LEU A 217 1.19 -5.82 12.70
CA LEU A 217 1.38 -4.41 13.00
C LEU A 217 2.54 -4.19 13.96
N ASN A 218 2.59 -4.94 15.07
CA ASN A 218 3.68 -4.85 16.04
C ASN A 218 5.03 -5.21 15.41
N ALA A 219 5.11 -6.34 14.70
CA ALA A 219 6.32 -6.74 13.98
C ALA A 219 6.78 -5.70 12.95
N THR A 220 5.86 -5.07 12.25
CA THR A 220 6.16 -4.02 11.28
C THR A 220 6.68 -2.76 11.98
N VAL A 221 6.04 -2.34 13.08
CA VAL A 221 6.49 -1.18 13.88
C VAL A 221 7.87 -1.43 14.47
N ASP A 222 8.13 -2.62 15.02
CA ASP A 222 9.44 -2.98 15.58
C ASP A 222 10.53 -3.01 14.50
N ARG A 223 10.23 -3.57 13.34
CA ARG A 223 11.14 -3.51 12.18
C ARG A 223 11.41 -2.09 11.73
N MET A 224 10.39 -1.23 11.60
CA MET A 224 10.55 0.18 11.23
C MET A 224 11.37 0.94 12.28
N ARG A 225 11.19 0.64 13.58
CA ARG A 225 11.99 1.22 14.65
C ARG A 225 13.45 0.82 14.53
N ALA A 226 13.74 -0.47 14.35
CA ALA A 226 15.10 -0.98 14.16
C ALA A 226 15.77 -0.39 12.91
N GLU A 227 15.05 -0.26 11.81
CA GLU A 227 15.55 0.37 10.59
C GLU A 227 15.86 1.86 10.79
N ARG A 228 15.00 2.60 11.49
CA ARG A 228 15.25 4.01 11.85
C ARG A 228 16.44 4.17 12.78
N GLU A 229 16.61 3.27 13.74
CA GLU A 229 17.74 3.25 14.64
C GLU A 229 19.05 2.96 13.90
N THR A 230 19.02 2.01 12.96
CA THR A 230 20.17 1.72 12.07
C THR A 230 20.57 2.96 11.26
N ILE A 231 19.62 3.62 10.60
CA ILE A 231 19.86 4.85 9.82
C ILE A 231 20.39 5.98 10.73
N ALA A 232 19.84 6.14 11.93
CA ALA A 232 20.29 7.15 12.88
C ALA A 232 21.74 6.87 13.35
N THR A 233 22.05 5.61 13.67
CA THR A 233 23.38 5.18 14.07
C THR A 233 24.40 5.38 12.94
N GLU A 234 24.06 5.01 11.73
CA GLU A 234 24.90 5.20 10.55
C GLU A 234 25.19 6.68 10.28
N ARG A 235 24.16 7.55 10.34
CA ARG A 235 24.34 9.01 10.20
C ARG A 235 25.20 9.60 11.30
N THR A 236 25.02 9.13 12.54
CA THR A 236 25.82 9.56 13.68
C THR A 236 27.28 9.13 13.53
N ALA A 237 27.51 7.88 13.13
CA ALA A 237 28.85 7.37 12.87
C ALA A 237 29.56 8.14 11.74
N GLU A 238 28.86 8.40 10.65
CA GLU A 238 29.38 9.21 9.54
C GLU A 238 29.69 10.66 9.97
N GLY A 239 28.78 11.29 10.74
CA GLY A 239 28.99 12.61 11.30
C GLY A 239 30.24 12.66 12.23
N ASN A 240 30.41 11.66 13.09
CA ASN A 240 31.56 11.54 13.95
C ASN A 240 32.88 11.34 13.15
N ARG A 241 32.82 10.51 12.11
CA ARG A 241 33.97 10.32 11.19
C ARG A 241 34.39 11.62 10.53
N GLN A 242 33.42 12.37 9.98
CA GLN A 242 33.68 13.67 9.35
C GLN A 242 34.23 14.69 10.34
N ALA A 243 33.64 14.76 11.55
CA ALA A 243 34.12 15.63 12.61
C ALA A 243 35.55 15.30 13.03
N ALA A 244 35.88 14.01 13.17
CA ALA A 244 37.26 13.56 13.48
C ALA A 244 38.26 13.94 12.35
N GLU A 245 37.84 13.77 11.11
CA GLU A 245 38.67 14.14 9.96
C GLU A 245 38.93 15.66 9.92
N ILE A 246 37.89 16.48 10.11
CA ILE A 246 38.04 17.95 10.15
C ILE A 246 38.96 18.36 11.29
N ARG A 247 38.77 17.81 12.51
CA ARG A 247 39.67 18.10 13.65
C ARG A 247 41.11 17.71 13.36
N SER A 248 41.31 16.50 12.85
CA SER A 248 42.65 16.02 12.50
C SER A 248 43.35 16.90 11.46
N ARG A 249 42.59 17.34 10.44
CA ARG A 249 43.13 18.32 9.45
C ARG A 249 43.48 19.64 10.08
N ALA A 250 42.56 20.20 10.89
CA ALA A 250 42.80 21.47 11.57
C ALA A 250 44.00 21.41 12.53
N ASP A 251 44.13 20.33 13.31
CA ASP A 251 45.28 20.11 14.21
C ASP A 251 46.60 19.97 13.44
N ARG A 252 46.60 19.27 12.32
CA ARG A 252 47.75 19.16 11.44
C ARG A 252 48.14 20.54 10.86
N ASP A 253 47.19 21.27 10.33
CA ASP A 253 47.45 22.57 9.71
C ASP A 253 47.89 23.60 10.76
N ALA A 254 47.34 23.54 11.98
CA ALA A 254 47.82 24.33 13.10
C ALA A 254 49.29 24.00 13.46
N ARG A 255 49.66 22.70 13.56
CA ARG A 255 51.03 22.27 13.83
C ARG A 255 51.99 22.72 12.73
N ILE A 256 51.60 22.60 11.46
CA ILE A 256 52.42 23.09 10.32
C ILE A 256 52.62 24.60 10.44
N THR A 257 51.57 25.37 10.72
CA THR A 257 51.65 26.83 10.87
C THR A 257 52.57 27.23 12.02
N VAL A 258 52.47 26.55 13.18
CA VAL A 258 53.35 26.78 14.32
C VAL A 258 54.80 26.38 14.01
N ALA A 259 55.00 25.25 13.34
CA ALA A 259 56.33 24.80 12.93
C ALA A 259 56.97 25.78 11.94
N ASP A 260 56.23 26.23 10.94
CA ASP A 260 56.75 27.25 9.97
C ASP A 260 57.07 28.57 10.65
N ALA A 261 56.20 28.99 11.59
CA ALA A 261 56.45 30.20 12.39
C ALA A 261 57.73 30.05 13.26
N SER A 262 57.93 28.87 13.88
CA SER A 262 59.13 28.59 14.68
C SER A 262 60.45 28.56 13.83
N VAL A 263 60.37 27.97 12.63
CA VAL A 263 61.48 27.98 11.67
C VAL A 263 61.79 29.41 11.24
N LYS A 264 60.80 30.21 10.91
CA LYS A 264 61.00 31.63 10.56
C LYS A 264 61.61 32.40 11.73
N ALA A 265 61.12 32.20 12.94
CA ALA A 265 61.66 32.85 14.14
C ALA A 265 63.09 32.43 14.39
N ALA A 266 63.44 31.14 14.27
CA ALA A 266 64.83 30.65 14.38
C ALA A 266 65.72 31.22 13.30
N THR A 267 65.23 31.33 12.06
CA THR A 267 65.97 31.92 10.94
C THR A 267 66.29 33.41 11.21
N ILE A 268 65.28 34.17 11.66
CA ILE A 268 65.43 35.59 12.02
C ILE A 268 66.48 35.75 13.18
N THR A 269 66.36 34.90 14.21
CA THR A 269 67.26 34.91 15.36
C THR A 269 68.71 34.58 14.93
N ALA A 270 68.88 33.53 14.10
CA ALA A 270 70.14 33.14 13.59
C ALA A 270 70.77 34.25 12.72
N GLN A 271 69.96 34.90 11.87
CA GLN A 271 70.44 36.02 11.08
C GLN A 271 70.84 37.21 11.96
N ALA A 272 70.06 37.57 12.96
CA ALA A 272 70.36 38.64 13.91
C ALA A 272 71.63 38.34 14.72
N GLN A 273 71.85 37.09 15.15
CA GLN A 273 73.10 36.66 15.81
C GLN A 273 74.30 36.78 14.89
N LYS A 274 74.14 36.35 13.61
CA LYS A 274 75.20 36.50 12.61
C LYS A 274 75.57 37.97 12.40
N ASP A 275 74.57 38.83 12.24
CA ASP A 275 74.82 40.28 12.00
C ASP A 275 75.36 40.91 13.24
N SER A 276 74.92 40.56 14.44
CA SER A 276 75.47 40.99 15.72
C SER A 276 76.91 40.53 15.84
N ALA A 277 77.25 39.27 15.58
CA ALA A 277 78.64 38.76 15.62
C ALA A 277 79.54 39.50 14.64
N ALA A 278 79.05 39.82 13.44
CA ALA A 278 79.79 40.60 12.45
C ALA A 278 80.07 42.03 12.93
N ILE A 279 79.12 42.67 13.60
CA ILE A 279 79.29 44.01 14.23
C ILE A 279 80.35 43.96 15.35
N TYR A 280 80.22 42.97 16.24
CA TYR A 280 81.20 42.78 17.33
C TYR A 280 82.58 42.44 16.79
N ALA A 281 82.72 41.63 15.79
CA ALA A 281 84.02 41.31 15.15
C ALA A 281 84.66 42.58 14.56
N LYS A 282 83.91 43.46 13.94
CA LYS A 282 84.41 44.74 13.43
C LYS A 282 84.84 45.65 14.57
N ALA A 283 84.10 45.77 15.67
CA ALA A 283 84.44 46.55 16.85
C ALA A 283 85.67 46.01 17.52
N TYR A 284 85.84 44.69 17.65
CA TYR A 284 87.03 44.05 18.16
C TYR A 284 88.28 44.37 17.29
N ALA A 285 88.18 44.34 15.99
CA ALA A 285 89.24 44.64 15.06
C ALA A 285 89.69 46.12 15.17
N HIS A 286 88.77 47.01 15.56
CA HIS A 286 89.04 48.42 15.71
C HIS A 286 89.76 48.76 17.05
N ASP A 287 89.26 48.22 18.19
CA ASP A 287 89.92 48.37 19.50
C ASP A 287 89.69 47.10 20.36
N PRO A 288 90.64 46.15 20.35
CA PRO A 288 90.54 44.90 21.09
C PRO A 288 90.46 45.06 22.64
N GLN A 289 91.16 46.11 23.16
CA GLN A 289 91.20 46.29 24.59
C GLN A 289 89.82 46.79 25.16
N LEU A 290 89.29 47.79 24.50
CA LEU A 290 87.97 48.32 24.86
C LEU A 290 86.84 47.23 24.71
N TYR A 291 86.90 46.44 23.61
CA TYR A 291 85.96 45.36 23.40
C TYR A 291 86.00 44.31 24.52
N ASN A 292 87.25 43.86 24.89
CA ASN A 292 87.39 42.86 25.95
C ASN A 292 86.88 43.41 27.31
N LEU A 293 87.15 44.68 27.61
CA LEU A 293 86.62 45.31 28.82
C LEU A 293 85.07 45.34 28.85
N LEU A 294 84.46 45.83 27.77
CA LEU A 294 82.96 45.88 27.66
C LEU A 294 82.41 44.51 27.74
N ARG A 295 82.97 43.51 27.05
CA ARG A 295 82.48 42.13 27.04
C ARG A 295 82.59 41.45 28.41
N SER A 296 83.70 41.75 29.15
CA SER A 296 83.81 41.23 30.50
C SER A 296 82.79 41.85 31.46
N LEU A 297 82.45 43.12 31.29
CA LEU A 297 81.36 43.78 32.07
C LEU A 297 80.01 43.23 31.71
N ASP A 298 79.66 42.98 30.43
CA ASP A 298 78.48 42.37 30.00
C ASP A 298 78.36 40.96 30.60
N THR A 299 79.40 40.16 30.51
CA THR A 299 79.40 38.80 31.09
C THR A 299 79.22 38.86 32.62
N LEU A 300 79.81 39.83 33.26
CA LEU A 300 79.59 40.01 34.69
C LEU A 300 78.12 40.36 35.01
N ASN A 301 77.51 41.23 34.22
CA ASN A 301 76.11 41.59 34.36
C ASN A 301 75.14 40.42 34.14
N ASP A 302 75.44 39.55 33.18
CA ASP A 302 74.68 38.34 32.87
C ASP A 302 74.79 37.25 33.94
N VAL A 303 76.00 37.10 34.53
CA VAL A 303 76.29 36.09 35.57
C VAL A 303 75.81 36.56 36.94
N VAL A 304 75.87 37.85 37.21
CA VAL A 304 75.50 38.43 38.51
C VAL A 304 74.06 38.88 38.52
N ASN A 305 73.18 38.03 38.96
CA ASN A 305 71.78 38.42 39.22
C ASN A 305 71.51 38.53 40.74
N LYS A 306 70.29 38.95 41.10
CA LYS A 306 69.89 39.26 42.50
C LYS A 306 70.15 38.13 43.51
N SER A 307 70.34 36.89 43.11
CA SER A 307 70.53 35.72 43.97
C SER A 307 71.97 35.11 43.86
N THR A 308 72.81 35.64 43.03
CA THR A 308 74.15 35.07 42.78
C THR A 308 75.15 35.54 43.85
N ARG A 309 75.79 34.60 44.55
CA ARG A 309 76.91 34.90 45.44
C ARG A 309 78.19 34.45 44.76
N ILE A 310 78.96 35.40 44.31
CA ILE A 310 80.23 35.17 43.61
C ILE A 310 81.37 35.40 44.58
N VAL A 311 82.20 34.44 44.75
CA VAL A 311 83.46 34.53 45.50
C VAL A 311 84.60 34.45 44.47
N LEU A 312 85.24 35.55 44.19
CA LEU A 312 86.33 35.62 43.19
C LEU A 312 87.63 36.11 43.84
N SER A 313 88.70 35.53 43.39
CA SER A 313 89.98 36.06 43.64
C SER A 313 90.29 37.30 42.74
N THR A 314 91.01 38.26 43.21
CA THR A 314 91.34 39.46 42.42
C THR A 314 92.13 39.16 41.17
N ASP A 315 92.73 37.95 41.04
CA ASP A 315 93.54 37.49 39.91
C ASP A 315 92.73 36.72 38.87
N SER A 316 91.38 36.56 39.05
CA SER A 316 90.55 35.85 38.13
C SER A 316 89.90 36.78 37.07
N ALA A 317 89.72 36.27 35.85
CA ALA A 317 88.90 36.95 34.84
C ALA A 317 87.47 37.06 35.35
N PRO A 318 86.73 38.12 35.18
CA PRO A 318 87.04 39.34 34.38
C PRO A 318 87.78 40.47 35.11
N PHE A 319 88.14 40.32 36.36
CA PHE A 319 88.70 41.40 37.18
C PHE A 319 90.09 41.75 36.82
N THR A 320 90.94 40.85 36.28
CA THR A 320 92.29 41.12 35.79
C THR A 320 92.31 42.23 34.73
N SER A 321 91.32 42.31 33.88
CA SER A 321 91.22 43.38 32.85
C SER A 321 90.85 44.74 33.40
N LEU A 322 90.28 44.79 34.64
CA LEU A 322 89.97 46.03 35.34
C LEU A 322 91.20 46.56 36.17
N VAL A 323 92.07 45.69 36.59
CA VAL A 323 93.18 45.99 37.48
C VAL A 323 94.54 46.25 36.69
N GLN A 324 94.69 45.59 35.55
CA GLN A 324 95.85 45.77 34.71
C GLN A 324 95.74 47.07 33.90
N LYS A 325 96.84 47.90 34.00
CA LYS A 325 96.90 49.07 33.15
C LYS A 325 97.07 48.68 31.68
N PRO A 326 96.54 49.49 30.75
CA PRO A 326 96.55 49.15 29.33
C PRO A 326 97.91 48.85 28.73
N ASN A 327 99.02 49.34 29.34
CA ASN A 327 100.36 49.12 28.83
C ASN A 327 101.00 47.78 29.20
N ASP A 328 100.46 47.00 30.14
CA ASP A 328 101.08 45.73 30.54
C ASP A 328 100.71 44.55 29.68
N VAL A 329 99.63 44.68 28.92
CA VAL A 329 99.13 43.60 28.05
C VAL A 329 99.95 43.48 26.75
N ALA A 330 100.60 44.54 26.32
CA ALA A 330 101.43 44.53 25.09
C ALA A 330 102.79 43.79 25.26
N LYS A 331 103.18 43.39 26.52
CA LYS A 331 104.44 42.72 26.78
C LYS A 331 104.35 41.22 27.11
N ALA A 332 103.17 40.65 27.11
CA ALA A 332 102.84 39.22 27.47
C ALA A 332 102.25 38.39 26.34
N ALA A 333 102.49 38.70 25.08
CA ALA A 333 102.20 37.79 23.96
C ALA A 333 103.52 37.24 23.41
N PRO A 334 103.70 35.88 23.37
CA PRO A 334 104.84 35.29 22.69
C PRO A 334 104.74 35.43 21.20
#